data_5a8e7a5827f32ee4bdcb0933e8e28057
#
_entry.id   5a8e7a5827f32ee4bdcb0933e8e28057
#
_cell.length_a   1.000
_cell.length_b   1.000
_cell.length_c   1.000
_cell.angle_alpha   90.00
_cell.angle_beta   90.00
_cell.angle_gamma   90.00
#
_symmetry.space_group_name_H-M   'P 1'
#
loop_
_entity.id
_entity.type
_entity.pdbx_description
1 polymer ?
#
loop_
_entity_poly.entity_id
_entity_poly.type
_entity_poly.pdbx_seq_one_letter_code
_entity_poly.pdbx_strand_id
1 'polypeptide(L)'
;MKRRIAAVALIVLLAGGGWGYLRLRGQAAIGAGYVAKELCSCIFVGGRKLESCRSDVPESMDMVRAELLPDGVRGFVTGLASRVARFEPGFGCTLH
;
A
#
# COMPACT_ATOMS: atom_id res chain seq x y z
N MET A 1 -1.98 41.52 15.93
CA MET A 1 -2.65 40.30 16.45
C MET A 1 -3.09 39.34 15.33
N LYS A 2 -3.82 39.83 14.33
CA LYS A 2 -4.29 38.97 13.24
C LYS A 2 -3.19 38.21 12.48
N ARG A 3 -2.03 38.85 12.25
CA ARG A 3 -0.89 38.21 11.59
C ARG A 3 -0.30 37.08 12.41
N ARG A 4 -0.23 37.25 13.74
CA ARG A 4 0.32 36.21 14.65
C ARG A 4 -0.64 35.01 14.71
N ILE A 5 -1.93 35.26 14.77
CA ILE A 5 -2.96 34.19 14.79
C ILE A 5 -2.92 33.43 13.46
N ALA A 6 -2.83 34.12 12.34
CA ALA A 6 -2.74 33.51 11.02
C ALA A 6 -1.47 32.65 10.87
N ALA A 7 -0.32 33.15 11.37
CA ALA A 7 0.95 32.43 11.33
C ALA A 7 0.89 31.15 12.18
N VAL A 8 0.35 31.25 13.40
CA VAL A 8 0.21 30.10 14.30
C VAL A 8 -0.76 29.05 13.68
N ALA A 9 -1.90 29.51 13.14
CA ALA A 9 -2.85 28.63 12.48
C ALA A 9 -2.21 27.90 11.29
N LEU A 10 -1.42 28.59 10.48
CA LEU A 10 -0.73 28.01 9.35
C LEU A 10 0.29 26.94 9.80
N ILE A 11 1.08 27.23 10.85
CA ILE A 11 2.05 26.29 11.38
C ILE A 11 1.35 25.02 11.91
N VAL A 12 0.25 25.19 12.64
CA VAL A 12 -0.54 24.06 13.15
C VAL A 12 -1.11 23.21 12.02
N LEU A 13 -1.63 23.84 10.97
CA LEU A 13 -2.16 23.14 9.80
C LEU A 13 -1.07 22.37 9.06
N LEU A 14 0.10 22.99 8.86
CA LEU A 14 1.22 22.34 8.18
C LEU A 14 1.77 21.18 8.99
N ALA A 15 1.95 21.37 10.30
CA ALA A 15 2.44 20.31 11.18
C ALA A 15 1.44 19.15 11.28
N GLY A 16 0.16 19.45 11.48
CA GLY A 16 -0.90 18.44 11.55
C GLY A 16 -1.10 17.70 10.22
N GLY A 17 -1.11 18.44 9.12
CA GLY A 17 -1.23 17.87 7.79
C GLY A 17 -0.04 17.00 7.41
N GLY A 18 1.19 17.46 7.72
CA GLY A 18 2.41 16.70 7.47
C GLY A 18 2.46 15.41 8.29
N TRP A 19 2.13 15.50 9.57
CA TRP A 19 2.08 14.33 10.45
C TRP A 19 1.01 13.35 10.00
N GLY A 20 -0.18 13.82 9.67
CA GLY A 20 -1.27 13.00 9.17
C GLY A 20 -0.92 12.30 7.86
N TYR A 21 -0.25 13.00 6.96
CA TYR A 21 0.21 12.44 5.69
C TYR A 21 1.24 11.31 5.91
N LEU A 22 2.23 11.53 6.78
CA LEU A 22 3.24 10.50 7.08
C LEU A 22 2.61 9.26 7.71
N ARG A 23 1.65 9.45 8.60
CA ARG A 23 0.95 8.35 9.24
C ARG A 23 0.10 7.57 8.23
N LEU A 24 -0.63 8.26 7.38
CA LEU A 24 -1.42 7.65 6.32
C LEU A 24 -0.55 6.89 5.33
N ARG A 25 0.59 7.45 4.98
CA ARG A 25 1.57 6.81 4.11
C ARG A 25 2.10 5.51 4.71
N GLY A 26 2.37 5.51 6.03
CA GLY A 26 2.80 4.30 6.74
C GLY A 26 1.74 3.20 6.71
N GLN A 27 0.48 3.54 6.96
CA GLN A 27 -0.63 2.60 6.89
C GLN A 27 -0.85 2.09 5.46
N ALA A 28 -0.74 2.97 4.47
CA ALA A 28 -0.85 2.61 3.07
C ALA A 28 0.26 1.63 2.64
N ALA A 29 1.48 1.82 3.14
CA ALA A 29 2.60 0.91 2.87
C ALA A 29 2.34 -0.49 3.43
N ILE A 30 1.80 -0.58 4.65
CA ILE A 30 1.43 -1.86 5.26
C ILE A 30 0.35 -2.56 4.43
N GLY A 31 -0.70 -1.84 4.05
CA GLY A 31 -1.78 -2.37 3.21
C GLY A 31 -1.29 -2.82 1.84
N ALA A 32 -0.44 -2.00 1.20
CA ALA A 32 0.15 -2.34 -0.10
C ALA A 32 1.00 -3.62 -0.02
N GLY A 33 1.80 -3.76 1.04
CA GLY A 33 2.60 -4.96 1.28
C GLY A 33 1.76 -6.20 1.52
N TYR A 34 0.70 -6.07 2.30
CA TYR A 34 -0.23 -7.16 2.57
C TYR A 34 -0.88 -7.66 1.28
N VAL A 35 -1.46 -6.76 0.49
CA VAL A 35 -2.12 -7.11 -0.77
C VAL A 35 -1.13 -7.71 -1.76
N ALA A 36 0.07 -7.12 -1.90
CA ALA A 36 1.10 -7.63 -2.79
C ALA A 36 1.49 -9.06 -2.43
N LYS A 37 1.74 -9.32 -1.16
CA LYS A 37 2.15 -10.64 -0.69
C LYS A 37 1.04 -11.68 -0.83
N GLU A 38 -0.19 -11.33 -0.45
CA GLU A 38 -1.34 -12.22 -0.56
C GLU A 38 -1.63 -12.59 -2.02
N LEU A 39 -1.67 -11.61 -2.91
CA LEU A 39 -1.91 -11.85 -4.32
C LEU A 39 -0.76 -12.60 -4.98
N CYS A 40 0.48 -12.28 -4.63
CA CYS A 40 1.64 -13.01 -5.14
C CYS A 40 1.57 -14.49 -4.76
N SER A 41 1.31 -14.80 -3.51
CA SER A 41 1.17 -16.18 -3.05
C SER A 41 0.00 -16.91 -3.74
N CYS A 42 -1.14 -16.23 -3.86
CA CYS A 42 -2.32 -16.81 -4.50
C CYS A 42 -2.06 -17.14 -5.98
N ILE A 43 -1.37 -16.25 -6.69
CA ILE A 43 -1.12 -16.40 -8.12
C ILE A 43 0.04 -17.37 -8.40
N PHE A 44 1.19 -17.13 -7.78
CA PHE A 44 2.43 -17.86 -8.11
C PHE A 44 2.57 -19.19 -7.37
N VAL A 45 2.04 -19.30 -6.16
CA VAL A 45 2.05 -20.55 -5.40
C VAL A 45 0.75 -21.32 -5.62
N GLY A 46 -0.40 -20.65 -5.55
CA GLY A 46 -1.71 -21.26 -5.72
C GLY A 46 -2.14 -21.51 -7.15
N GLY A 47 -1.47 -20.90 -8.14
CA GLY A 47 -1.81 -21.08 -9.56
C GLY A 47 -3.11 -20.44 -9.99
N ARG A 48 -3.67 -19.52 -9.20
CA ARG A 48 -4.95 -18.84 -9.49
C ARG A 48 -4.72 -17.56 -10.28
N LYS A 49 -5.77 -17.06 -10.91
CA LYS A 49 -5.73 -15.79 -11.65
C LYS A 49 -5.87 -14.59 -10.69
N LEU A 50 -5.32 -13.45 -11.10
CA LEU A 50 -5.37 -12.21 -10.32
C LEU A 50 -6.81 -11.85 -9.90
N GLU A 51 -7.76 -11.93 -10.81
CA GLU A 51 -9.16 -11.59 -10.52
C GLU A 51 -9.75 -12.48 -9.42
N SER A 52 -9.46 -13.77 -9.48
CA SER A 52 -9.90 -14.72 -8.46
C SER A 52 -9.24 -14.47 -7.13
N CYS A 53 -7.94 -14.16 -7.13
CA CYS A 53 -7.19 -13.86 -5.91
C CYS A 53 -7.64 -12.54 -5.28
N ARG A 54 -8.01 -11.56 -6.11
CA ARG A 54 -8.48 -10.26 -5.65
C ARG A 54 -9.75 -10.36 -4.80
N SER A 55 -10.63 -11.30 -5.12
CA SER A 55 -11.86 -11.51 -4.36
C SER A 55 -11.62 -12.03 -2.94
N ASP A 56 -10.46 -12.61 -2.67
CA ASP A 56 -10.09 -13.10 -1.35
C ASP A 56 -9.53 -12.01 -0.43
N VAL A 57 -9.21 -10.84 -0.99
CA VAL A 57 -8.72 -9.69 -0.23
C VAL A 57 -9.91 -8.96 0.41
N PRO A 58 -9.83 -8.57 1.71
CA PRO A 58 -10.92 -7.86 2.37
C PRO A 58 -11.31 -6.56 1.64
N GLU A 59 -12.59 -6.23 1.66
CA GLU A 59 -13.11 -5.00 1.05
C GLU A 59 -12.47 -3.74 1.64
N SER A 60 -12.03 -3.79 2.90
CA SER A 60 -11.31 -2.71 3.54
C SER A 60 -9.99 -2.37 2.84
N MET A 61 -9.49 -3.24 1.98
CA MET A 61 -8.28 -3.05 1.19
C MET A 61 -8.56 -2.63 -0.26
N ASP A 62 -9.78 -2.24 -0.60
CA ASP A 62 -10.16 -1.90 -1.97
C ASP A 62 -9.40 -0.70 -2.52
N MET A 63 -8.94 0.22 -1.66
CA MET A 63 -8.12 1.35 -2.08
C MET A 63 -6.69 0.94 -2.47
N VAL A 64 -6.26 -0.26 -2.12
CA VAL A 64 -4.96 -0.80 -2.54
C VAL A 64 -5.13 -1.47 -3.90
N ARG A 65 -4.40 -0.97 -4.89
CA ARG A 65 -4.39 -1.53 -6.23
C ARG A 65 -3.27 -2.55 -6.39
N ALA A 66 -3.42 -3.44 -7.33
CA ALA A 66 -2.44 -4.47 -7.60
C ALA A 66 -2.11 -4.52 -9.08
N GLU A 67 -0.83 -4.70 -9.38
CA GLU A 67 -0.31 -4.86 -10.73
C GLU A 67 0.46 -6.17 -10.81
N LEU A 68 0.10 -7.01 -11.78
CA LEU A 68 0.79 -8.27 -12.01
C LEU A 68 2.13 -8.02 -12.71
N LEU A 69 3.20 -8.53 -12.12
CA LEU A 69 4.54 -8.50 -12.68
C LEU A 69 4.92 -9.89 -13.18
N PRO A 70 5.95 -10.03 -14.06
CA PRO A 70 6.38 -11.33 -14.53
C PRO A 70 6.80 -12.30 -13.42
N ASP A 71 7.30 -11.78 -12.30
CA ASP A 71 7.81 -12.57 -11.18
C ASP A 71 7.20 -12.19 -9.84
N GLY A 72 6.09 -11.46 -9.84
CA GLY A 72 5.49 -11.03 -8.59
C GLY A 72 4.28 -10.14 -8.76
N VAL A 73 3.94 -9.42 -7.70
CA VAL A 73 2.82 -8.48 -7.66
C VAL A 73 3.26 -7.21 -6.99
N ARG A 74 2.92 -6.09 -7.61
CA ARG A 74 3.08 -4.77 -7.01
C ARG A 74 1.76 -4.32 -6.44
N GLY A 75 1.73 -4.09 -5.11
CA GLY A 75 0.59 -3.45 -4.45
C GLY A 75 0.88 -1.97 -4.25
N PHE A 76 -0.10 -1.12 -4.50
CA PHE A 76 0.12 0.32 -4.36
C PHE A 76 -1.16 1.07 -4.02
N VAL A 77 -0.97 2.19 -3.33
CA VAL A 77 -1.99 3.22 -3.12
C VAL A 77 -1.48 4.47 -3.81
N THR A 78 -2.20 4.93 -4.81
CA THR A 78 -1.77 6.05 -5.67
C THR A 78 -1.38 7.27 -4.83
N GLY A 79 -0.14 7.76 -5.04
CA GLY A 79 0.37 8.93 -4.35
C GLY A 79 0.83 8.72 -2.91
N LEU A 80 0.66 7.52 -2.33
CA LEU A 80 0.99 7.26 -0.93
C LEU A 80 2.07 6.20 -0.74
N ALA A 81 1.92 5.02 -1.34
CA ALA A 81 2.84 3.92 -1.09
C ALA A 81 2.81 2.89 -2.24
N SER A 82 3.91 2.16 -2.36
CA SER A 82 4.05 1.06 -3.31
C SER A 82 4.97 0.01 -2.70
N ARG A 83 4.57 -1.26 -2.80
CA ARG A 83 5.37 -2.40 -2.34
C ARG A 83 5.31 -3.51 -3.38
N VAL A 84 6.42 -4.21 -3.53
CA VAL A 84 6.53 -5.32 -4.48
C VAL A 84 6.78 -6.61 -3.72
N ALA A 85 5.98 -7.63 -4.01
CA ALA A 85 6.23 -9.00 -3.57
C ALA A 85 6.74 -9.79 -4.76
N ARG A 86 7.91 -10.41 -4.62
CA ARG A 86 8.50 -11.22 -5.67
C ARG A 86 8.47 -12.69 -5.31
N PHE A 87 8.16 -13.51 -6.29
CA PHE A 87 8.16 -14.96 -6.14
C PHE A 87 9.59 -15.50 -6.29
N GLU A 88 10.03 -16.24 -5.28
CA GLU A 88 11.32 -16.93 -5.31
C GLU A 88 11.07 -18.43 -5.20
N PRO A 89 11.48 -19.24 -6.20
CA PRO A 89 11.28 -20.69 -6.17
C PRO A 89 11.87 -21.30 -4.91
N GLY A 90 11.05 -22.11 -4.19
CA GLY A 90 11.44 -22.73 -2.94
C GLY A 90 11.20 -21.89 -1.69
N PHE A 91 10.98 -20.57 -1.82
CA PHE A 91 10.78 -19.66 -0.70
C PHE A 91 9.43 -18.96 -0.70
N GLY A 92 8.70 -19.01 -1.82
CA GLY A 92 7.43 -18.31 -1.97
C GLY A 92 7.63 -16.84 -2.29
N CYS A 93 6.68 -15.99 -1.85
CA CYS A 93 6.72 -14.57 -2.15
C CYS A 93 7.33 -13.78 -0.98
N THR A 94 8.28 -12.91 -1.31
CA THR A 94 8.94 -12.02 -0.35
C THR A 94 8.71 -10.56 -0.72
N LEU A 95 8.53 -9.70 0.29
CA LEU A 95 8.38 -8.27 0.10
C LEU A 95 9.74 -7.60 -0.07
N HIS A 96 9.75 -6.62 -0.99
CA HIS A 96 10.92 -5.78 -1.25
C HIS A 96 10.62 -4.30 -1.09
#